data_2ebfa3edb9b0340a9b155e488462f534
#
_entry.id   2ebfa3edb9b0340a9b155e488462f534
#
_cell.length_a   1.000
_cell.length_b   1.000
_cell.length_c   1.000
_cell.angle_alpha   90.00
_cell.angle_beta   90.00
_cell.angle_gamma   90.00
#
_symmetry.space_group_name_H-M   'P 1'
#
loop_
_entity.id
_entity.type
_entity.pdbx_description
1 polymer ?
#
loop_
_entity_poly.entity_id
_entity_poly.type
_entity_poly.pdbx_seq_one_letter_code
_entity_poly.pdbx_strand_id
1 'polypeptide(L)'
;MNTLITWNQLREMEEATQNRFNRFLGGFPNRIGIGETHSLTVPDWSPEVDISQDNHEYLLKADLPEMKKDDVRVTVEDGILCVSGERKSEKEDQKRKFHRIERAFGNFRRSFTLPEDADSTKVTAEFRDGVLKVHLPTTTKARSKALDVKVQ
;
A
#
# COMPACT_ATOMS: atom_id res chain seq x y z
N MET A 1 -33.09 17.01 -5.61
CA MET A 1 -33.19 16.08 -4.47
C MET A 1 -31.79 15.57 -4.18
N ASN A 2 -31.21 16.04 -3.09
CA ASN A 2 -29.88 15.58 -2.66
C ASN A 2 -30.03 14.25 -1.91
N THR A 3 -29.67 13.16 -2.54
CA THR A 3 -29.59 11.88 -1.87
C THR A 3 -28.25 11.81 -1.14
N LEU A 4 -28.26 12.13 0.15
CA LEU A 4 -27.12 11.88 1.01
C LEU A 4 -26.95 10.36 1.17
N ILE A 5 -25.95 9.81 0.51
CA ILE A 5 -25.53 8.42 0.72
C ILE A 5 -24.97 8.36 2.13
N THR A 6 -25.65 7.67 3.02
CA THR A 6 -25.21 7.49 4.41
C THR A 6 -24.05 6.49 4.45
N TRP A 7 -23.08 6.72 5.34
CA TRP A 7 -21.88 5.89 5.55
C TRP A 7 -22.17 4.39 5.74
N ASN A 8 -23.37 4.05 6.20
CA ASN A 8 -23.79 2.66 6.34
C ASN A 8 -24.00 1.93 5.01
N GLN A 9 -24.48 2.64 3.98
CA GLN A 9 -24.67 2.05 2.64
C GLN A 9 -23.35 1.78 1.91
N LEU A 10 -22.33 2.59 2.15
CA LEU A 10 -21.00 2.36 1.59
C LEU A 10 -20.38 1.09 2.19
N ARG A 11 -20.53 0.88 3.48
CA ARG A 11 -20.00 -0.29 4.20
C ARG A 11 -20.69 -1.59 3.78
N GLU A 12 -21.99 -1.57 3.56
CA GLU A 12 -22.75 -2.73 3.05
C GLU A 12 -22.36 -3.10 1.60
N MET A 13 -22.01 -2.10 0.78
CA MET A 13 -21.49 -2.35 -0.59
C MET A 13 -20.09 -2.98 -0.58
N GLU A 14 -19.20 -2.58 0.33
CA GLU A 14 -17.87 -3.19 0.48
C GLU A 14 -17.97 -4.65 0.93
N GLU A 15 -18.79 -4.95 1.93
CA GLU A 15 -19.02 -6.33 2.40
C GLU A 15 -19.67 -7.22 1.34
N ALA A 16 -20.60 -6.69 0.55
CA ALA A 16 -21.24 -7.42 -0.54
C ALA A 16 -20.26 -7.74 -1.69
N THR A 17 -19.31 -6.85 -1.95
CA THR A 17 -18.30 -7.04 -3.01
C THR A 17 -17.25 -8.06 -2.58
N GLN A 18 -16.80 -8.04 -1.33
CA GLN A 18 -15.88 -9.03 -0.79
C GLN A 18 -16.50 -10.44 -0.73
N ASN A 19 -17.77 -10.55 -0.36
CA ASN A 19 -18.47 -11.82 -0.32
C ASN A 19 -18.70 -12.42 -1.73
N ARG A 20 -18.93 -11.58 -2.74
CA ARG A 20 -19.02 -12.04 -4.14
C ARG A 20 -17.67 -12.50 -4.68
N PHE A 21 -16.60 -11.80 -4.36
CA PHE A 21 -15.25 -12.16 -4.75
C PHE A 21 -14.79 -13.47 -4.10
N ASN A 22 -15.07 -13.66 -2.82
CA ASN A 22 -14.78 -14.92 -2.13
C ASN A 22 -15.60 -16.11 -2.66
N ARG A 23 -16.85 -15.90 -3.07
CA ARG A 23 -17.66 -16.93 -3.73
C ARG A 23 -17.15 -17.30 -5.11
N PHE A 24 -16.64 -16.34 -5.86
CA PHE A 24 -16.05 -16.55 -7.17
C PHE A 24 -14.76 -17.36 -7.08
N LEU A 25 -13.91 -17.10 -6.09
CA LEU A 25 -12.66 -17.83 -5.87
C LEU A 25 -12.87 -19.20 -5.18
N GLY A 26 -13.93 -19.37 -4.41
CA GLY A 26 -14.24 -20.64 -3.71
C GLY A 26 -14.87 -21.72 -4.59
N GLY A 27 -15.23 -21.42 -5.84
CA GLY A 27 -15.94 -22.32 -6.77
C GLY A 27 -15.09 -23.05 -7.80
N PHE A 28 -13.77 -22.88 -7.82
CA PHE A 28 -12.91 -23.63 -8.74
C PHE A 28 -12.49 -24.97 -8.13
N PRO A 29 -12.91 -26.11 -8.70
CA PRO A 29 -12.42 -27.40 -8.26
C PRO A 29 -10.93 -27.50 -8.60
N ASN A 30 -10.18 -27.88 -7.59
CA ASN A 30 -8.74 -28.11 -7.56
C ASN A 30 -8.30 -29.10 -8.68
N ARG A 31 -8.03 -28.58 -9.88
CA ARG A 31 -7.50 -29.40 -10.99
C ARG A 31 -6.74 -28.60 -12.03
N ILE A 32 -5.73 -27.84 -11.60
CA ILE A 32 -4.61 -27.49 -12.47
C ILE A 32 -3.37 -27.57 -11.59
N GLY A 33 -2.59 -28.64 -11.79
CA GLY A 33 -1.26 -28.78 -11.22
C GLY A 33 -0.36 -27.72 -11.86
N ILE A 34 -0.19 -26.62 -11.17
CA ILE A 34 0.89 -25.65 -11.41
C ILE A 34 1.72 -25.68 -10.15
N GLY A 35 2.94 -26.17 -10.31
CA GLY A 35 3.93 -26.19 -9.26
C GLY A 35 4.19 -24.77 -8.73
N GLU A 36 4.56 -24.74 -7.45
CA GLU A 36 4.94 -23.57 -6.69
C GLU A 36 3.80 -22.54 -6.49
N THR A 37 2.95 -22.87 -5.52
CA THR A 37 2.10 -21.88 -4.86
C THR A 37 3.01 -20.82 -4.24
N HIS A 38 3.24 -19.72 -4.95
CA HIS A 38 3.48 -18.47 -4.28
C HIS A 38 2.27 -18.22 -3.40
N SER A 39 2.40 -18.54 -2.12
CA SER A 39 1.42 -18.23 -1.11
C SER A 39 1.06 -16.76 -1.27
N LEU A 40 -0.15 -16.48 -1.75
CA LEU A 40 -0.72 -15.13 -1.72
C LEU A 40 -0.90 -14.79 -0.24
N THR A 41 0.17 -14.34 0.38
CA THR A 41 0.14 -13.92 1.77
C THR A 41 -0.72 -12.67 1.82
N VAL A 42 -1.95 -12.83 2.31
CA VAL A 42 -2.82 -11.69 2.59
C VAL A 42 -2.12 -10.89 3.70
N PRO A 43 -1.90 -9.59 3.50
CA PRO A 43 -1.26 -8.78 4.53
C PRO A 43 -2.15 -8.72 5.78
N ASP A 44 -1.53 -8.84 6.94
CA ASP A 44 -2.24 -8.80 8.23
C ASP A 44 -2.76 -7.39 8.55
N TRP A 45 -2.10 -6.36 8.02
CA TRP A 45 -2.45 -4.97 8.19
C TRP A 45 -1.92 -4.11 7.03
N SER A 46 -2.36 -2.86 6.97
CA SER A 46 -1.95 -1.91 5.94
C SER A 46 -1.54 -0.59 6.58
N PRO A 47 -0.30 -0.13 6.40
CA PRO A 47 0.12 1.18 6.88
C PRO A 47 -0.57 2.30 6.11
N GLU A 48 -0.84 3.40 6.81
CA GLU A 48 -1.30 4.64 6.20
C GLU A 48 -0.16 5.27 5.40
N VAL A 49 -0.49 5.83 4.24
CA VAL A 49 0.49 6.37 3.30
C VAL A 49 -0.03 7.66 2.69
N ASP A 50 0.81 8.68 2.72
CA ASP A 50 0.63 9.92 1.98
C ASP A 50 1.56 9.94 0.77
N ILE A 51 1.06 10.39 -0.37
CA ILE A 51 1.86 10.65 -1.57
C ILE A 51 1.66 12.10 -1.97
N SER A 52 2.74 12.86 -2.01
CA SER A 52 2.78 14.24 -2.46
C SER A 52 3.72 14.40 -3.65
N GLN A 53 3.52 15.45 -4.43
CA GLN A 53 4.36 15.79 -5.57
C GLN A 53 4.73 17.27 -5.51
N ASP A 54 5.97 17.55 -5.84
CA ASP A 54 6.44 18.89 -6.15
C ASP A 54 6.97 18.97 -7.59
N ASN A 55 7.71 20.03 -7.93
CA ASN A 55 8.25 20.23 -9.28
C ASN A 55 9.39 19.25 -9.64
N HIS A 56 9.93 18.51 -8.68
CA HIS A 56 11.15 17.72 -8.84
C HIS A 56 10.99 16.26 -8.49
N GLU A 57 10.07 15.92 -7.60
CA GLU A 57 9.89 14.55 -7.12
C GLU A 57 8.47 14.26 -6.64
N TYR A 58 8.16 12.96 -6.59
CA TYR A 58 7.10 12.42 -5.76
C TYR A 58 7.69 11.98 -4.43
N LEU A 59 7.03 12.31 -3.34
CA LEU A 59 7.38 11.89 -2.00
C LEU A 59 6.27 11.01 -1.42
N LEU A 60 6.61 9.74 -1.16
CA LEU A 60 5.75 8.83 -0.43
C LEU A 60 6.20 8.80 1.03
N LYS A 61 5.25 8.94 1.96
CA LYS A 61 5.45 8.78 3.40
C LYS A 61 4.56 7.67 3.91
N ALA A 62 5.12 6.73 4.65
CA ALA A 62 4.36 5.65 5.27
C ALA A 62 4.63 5.61 6.77
N ASP A 63 3.55 5.51 7.56
CA ASP A 63 3.63 5.44 9.01
C ASP A 63 3.85 3.99 9.47
N LEU A 64 5.04 3.72 10.00
CA LEU A 64 5.49 2.41 10.43
C LEU A 64 6.02 2.48 11.89
N PRO A 65 5.17 2.84 12.86
CA PRO A 65 5.61 3.02 14.24
C PRO A 65 6.11 1.71 14.84
N GLU A 66 7.14 1.81 15.70
CA GLU A 66 7.80 0.68 16.37
C GLU A 66 8.46 -0.34 15.44
N MET A 67 8.75 0.03 14.21
CA MET A 67 9.53 -0.78 13.29
C MET A 67 10.98 -0.26 13.21
N LYS A 68 11.88 -1.16 12.83
CA LYS A 68 13.27 -0.84 12.53
C LYS A 68 13.48 -0.80 11.03
N LYS A 69 14.54 -0.13 10.60
CA LYS A 69 14.93 -0.07 9.19
C LYS A 69 15.02 -1.48 8.56
N ASP A 70 15.57 -2.44 9.31
CA ASP A 70 15.79 -3.81 8.83
C ASP A 70 14.49 -4.62 8.69
N ASP A 71 13.39 -4.16 9.29
CA ASP A 71 12.07 -4.79 9.19
C ASP A 71 11.27 -4.29 7.98
N VAL A 72 11.83 -3.33 7.20
CA VAL A 72 11.16 -2.69 6.07
C VAL A 72 11.94 -2.91 4.79
N ARG A 73 11.26 -3.29 3.72
CA ARG A 73 11.83 -3.49 2.40
C ARG A 73 11.10 -2.63 1.37
N VAL A 74 11.86 -1.92 0.55
CA VAL A 74 11.35 -1.14 -0.58
C VAL A 74 11.95 -1.71 -1.86
N THR A 75 11.12 -2.03 -2.84
CA THR A 75 11.55 -2.51 -4.16
C THR A 75 10.82 -1.75 -5.26
N VAL A 76 11.49 -1.60 -6.39
CA VAL A 76 10.88 -1.09 -7.63
C VAL A 76 11.13 -2.12 -8.72
N GLU A 77 10.06 -2.61 -9.32
CA GLU A 77 10.11 -3.63 -10.37
C GLU A 77 8.93 -3.39 -11.33
N ASP A 78 9.21 -3.41 -12.63
CA ASP A 78 8.22 -3.23 -13.70
C ASP A 78 7.30 -2.01 -13.53
N GLY A 79 7.83 -0.89 -13.07
CA GLY A 79 7.06 0.33 -12.84
C GLY A 79 6.15 0.27 -11.60
N ILE A 80 6.39 -0.68 -10.70
CA ILE A 80 5.66 -0.83 -9.44
C ILE A 80 6.63 -0.62 -8.28
N LEU A 81 6.32 0.33 -7.42
CA LEU A 81 6.96 0.51 -6.12
C LEU A 81 6.25 -0.38 -5.10
N CYS A 82 6.97 -1.25 -4.45
CA CYS A 82 6.45 -2.11 -3.40
C CYS A 82 7.15 -1.80 -2.07
N VAL A 83 6.38 -1.52 -1.04
CA VAL A 83 6.81 -1.38 0.34
C VAL A 83 6.24 -2.55 1.14
N SER A 84 7.10 -3.31 1.80
CA SER A 84 6.72 -4.49 2.57
C SER A 84 7.53 -4.60 3.84
N GLY A 85 7.01 -5.34 4.81
CA GLY A 85 7.70 -5.58 6.07
C GLY A 85 6.86 -6.35 7.06
N GLU A 86 7.41 -6.52 8.27
CA GLU A 86 6.74 -7.20 9.37
C GLU A 86 6.87 -6.38 10.65
N ARG A 87 5.73 -6.03 11.25
CA ARG A 87 5.69 -5.48 12.60
C ARG A 87 5.56 -6.63 13.60
N LYS A 88 6.62 -6.87 14.36
CA LYS A 88 6.65 -7.91 15.38
C LYS A 88 5.80 -7.51 16.58
N SER A 89 4.99 -8.45 17.08
CA SER A 89 4.30 -8.27 18.35
C SER A 89 5.26 -8.58 19.48
N GLU A 90 5.39 -7.67 20.44
CA GLU A 90 6.09 -7.97 21.70
C GLU A 90 5.23 -8.93 22.54
N LYS A 91 5.28 -10.22 22.22
CA LYS A 91 4.60 -11.27 23.00
C LYS A 91 5.31 -11.62 24.33
N GLU A 92 6.41 -10.94 24.65
CA GLU A 92 7.32 -11.40 25.71
C GLU A 92 6.90 -11.04 27.14
N ASP A 93 5.84 -10.26 27.34
CA ASP A 93 5.38 -10.02 28.71
C ASP A 93 4.22 -10.96 29.10
N GLN A 94 4.52 -12.24 29.28
CA GLN A 94 3.54 -13.26 29.77
C GLN A 94 2.94 -12.89 31.15
N LYS A 95 3.47 -11.86 31.81
CA LYS A 95 2.99 -11.35 33.10
C LYS A 95 1.96 -10.23 32.96
N ARG A 96 1.79 -9.66 31.76
CA ARG A 96 0.82 -8.57 31.52
C ARG A 96 -0.50 -9.12 31.01
N LYS A 97 -1.59 -8.75 31.66
CA LYS A 97 -2.95 -8.98 31.14
C LYS A 97 -3.34 -7.81 30.24
N PHE A 98 -3.55 -8.09 28.97
CA PHE A 98 -4.11 -7.09 28.06
C PHE A 98 -5.60 -6.92 28.32
N HIS A 99 -6.02 -5.70 28.55
CA HIS A 99 -7.43 -5.33 28.70
C HIS A 99 -8.04 -4.87 27.37
N ARG A 100 -7.21 -4.36 26.46
CA ARG A 100 -7.60 -3.89 25.14
C ARG A 100 -6.43 -4.01 24.17
N ILE A 101 -6.68 -4.51 22.96
CA ILE A 101 -5.72 -4.60 21.87
C ILE A 101 -6.37 -4.00 20.64
N GLU A 102 -5.84 -2.86 20.17
CA GLU A 102 -6.30 -2.16 18.96
C GLU A 102 -5.19 -2.01 17.93
N ARG A 103 -3.95 -2.36 18.30
CA ARG A 103 -2.79 -2.25 17.42
C ARG A 103 -2.68 -3.47 16.53
N ALA A 104 -2.41 -3.24 15.23
CA ALA A 104 -2.18 -4.29 14.28
C ALA A 104 -0.71 -4.69 14.24
N PHE A 105 -0.43 -5.97 14.07
CA PHE A 105 0.89 -6.58 13.96
C PHE A 105 0.91 -7.54 12.78
N GLY A 106 2.10 -8.01 12.41
CA GLY A 106 2.29 -8.99 11.35
C GLY A 106 2.82 -8.36 10.07
N ASN A 107 2.59 -9.05 8.96
CA ASN A 107 3.10 -8.68 7.67
C ASN A 107 2.24 -7.58 7.02
N PHE A 108 2.91 -6.66 6.33
CA PHE A 108 2.24 -5.70 5.46
C PHE A 108 2.89 -5.67 4.08
N ARG A 109 2.09 -5.27 3.10
CA ARG A 109 2.56 -5.01 1.74
C ARG A 109 1.70 -3.92 1.10
N ARG A 110 2.36 -2.89 0.56
CA ARG A 110 1.73 -1.83 -0.23
C ARG A 110 2.40 -1.75 -1.58
N SER A 111 1.63 -1.66 -2.64
CA SER A 111 2.14 -1.55 -4.00
C SER A 111 1.53 -0.32 -4.67
N PHE A 112 2.36 0.44 -5.38
CA PHE A 112 1.99 1.68 -6.05
C PHE A 112 2.53 1.65 -7.48
N THR A 113 1.68 1.89 -8.46
CA THR A 113 2.12 2.09 -9.84
C THR A 113 2.85 3.42 -9.92
N LEU A 114 4.07 3.41 -10.46
CA LEU A 114 4.85 4.62 -10.65
C LEU A 114 4.26 5.45 -11.80
N PRO A 115 4.22 6.80 -11.65
CA PRO A 115 3.91 7.68 -12.76
C PRO A 115 4.94 7.54 -13.88
N GLU A 116 4.53 7.80 -15.13
CA GLU A 116 5.40 7.68 -16.31
C GLU A 116 6.60 8.63 -16.29
N ASP A 117 6.47 9.74 -15.57
CA ASP A 117 7.52 10.74 -15.39
C ASP A 117 8.42 10.49 -14.16
N ALA A 118 8.19 9.44 -13.40
CA ALA A 118 9.05 9.06 -12.30
C ALA A 118 10.31 8.33 -12.80
N ASP A 119 11.48 8.74 -12.30
CA ASP A 119 12.76 8.08 -12.58
C ASP A 119 12.96 6.89 -11.62
N SER A 120 12.53 5.71 -12.05
CA SER A 120 12.63 4.49 -11.25
C SER A 120 14.08 4.09 -10.91
N THR A 121 15.06 4.62 -11.62
CA THR A 121 16.50 4.31 -11.40
C THR A 121 17.14 5.13 -10.29
N LYS A 122 16.49 6.22 -9.88
CA LYS A 122 16.98 7.17 -8.87
C LYS A 122 16.13 7.20 -7.60
N VAL A 123 15.32 6.18 -7.40
CA VAL A 123 14.50 6.06 -6.18
C VAL A 123 15.40 5.89 -4.96
N THR A 124 15.16 6.67 -3.93
CA THR A 124 15.84 6.57 -2.64
C THR A 124 14.82 6.47 -1.52
N ALA A 125 15.22 5.85 -0.41
CA ALA A 125 14.35 5.71 0.76
C ALA A 125 15.12 6.02 2.04
N GLU A 126 14.46 6.71 2.97
CA GLU A 126 14.95 6.96 4.32
C GLU A 126 13.92 6.49 5.35
N PHE A 127 14.40 5.95 6.47
CA PHE A 127 13.53 5.55 7.57
C PHE A 127 14.00 6.23 8.86
N ARG A 128 13.12 7.05 9.44
CA ARG A 128 13.42 7.80 10.65
C ARG A 128 12.16 8.02 11.48
N ASP A 129 12.30 7.89 12.80
CA ASP A 129 11.24 8.15 13.77
C ASP A 129 9.91 7.41 13.47
N GLY A 130 10.01 6.17 12.95
CA GLY A 130 8.84 5.36 12.59
C GLY A 130 8.16 5.77 11.28
N VAL A 131 8.76 6.65 10.49
CA VAL A 131 8.26 7.09 9.19
C VAL A 131 9.22 6.66 8.09
N LEU A 132 8.71 5.94 7.11
CA LEU A 132 9.41 5.67 5.86
C LEU A 132 9.10 6.78 4.87
N LYS A 133 10.14 7.38 4.29
CA LYS A 133 10.02 8.32 3.18
C LYS A 133 10.69 7.72 1.95
N VAL A 134 9.98 7.69 0.85
CA VAL A 134 10.50 7.25 -0.45
C VAL A 134 10.46 8.42 -1.41
N HIS A 135 11.62 8.79 -1.92
CA HIS A 135 11.82 9.87 -2.88
C HIS A 135 11.90 9.29 -4.29
N LEU A 136 11.04 9.76 -5.17
CA LEU A 136 10.97 9.36 -6.56
C LEU A 136 11.15 10.60 -7.45
N PRO A 137 12.40 10.90 -7.87
CA PRO A 137 12.66 12.04 -8.74
C PRO A 137 11.89 11.95 -10.05
N THR A 138 11.46 13.09 -10.59
CA THR A 138 10.81 13.16 -11.90
C THR A 138 11.85 13.31 -13.01
N THR A 139 11.57 12.69 -14.15
CA THR A 139 12.37 12.91 -15.36
C THR A 139 11.97 14.23 -15.99
N THR A 140 12.95 14.98 -16.50
CA THR A 140 12.69 16.28 -17.17
C THR A 140 11.91 16.15 -18.49
N LYS A 141 11.60 14.94 -18.94
CA LYS A 141 10.94 14.68 -20.22
C LYS A 141 9.43 14.87 -20.26
N ALA A 142 8.75 14.90 -19.14
CA ALA A 142 7.27 14.90 -19.10
C ALA A 142 6.67 16.14 -18.43
N ARG A 143 7.20 17.31 -18.70
CA ARG A 143 6.36 18.51 -18.54
C ARG A 143 5.39 18.54 -19.72
N SER A 144 4.23 17.91 -19.56
CA SER A 144 3.09 18.21 -20.43
C SER A 144 2.76 19.70 -20.25
N LYS A 145 3.19 20.52 -21.20
CA LYS A 145 2.69 21.90 -21.30
C LYS A 145 1.19 21.78 -21.44
N ALA A 146 0.46 22.30 -20.47
CA ALA A 146 -0.96 22.52 -20.63
C ALA A 146 -1.16 23.32 -21.93
N LEU A 147 -1.80 22.71 -22.91
CA LEU A 147 -2.12 23.36 -24.16
C LEU A 147 -3.44 24.08 -23.95
N ASP A 148 -3.40 25.41 -23.95
CA ASP A 148 -4.62 26.23 -23.94
C ASP A 148 -5.33 26.09 -25.30
N VAL A 149 -6.41 25.31 -25.33
CA VAL A 149 -7.24 25.13 -26.51
C VAL A 149 -8.25 26.27 -26.54
N LYS A 150 -8.12 27.20 -27.50
CA LYS A 150 -9.15 28.19 -27.75
C LYS A 150 -10.38 27.49 -28.33
N VAL A 151 -11.48 27.56 -27.61
CA VAL A 151 -12.81 27.17 -28.12
C VAL A 151 -13.27 28.26 -29.09
N GLN A 152 -13.55 27.88 -30.34
CA GLN A 152 -14.18 28.74 -31.35
C GLN A 152 -15.70 28.61 -31.28
#